data_382e1db3d55cc0fbfa45a85a27247c84
#
_entry.id   382e1db3d55cc0fbfa45a85a27247c84
#
_cell.length_a   1.000
_cell.length_b   1.000
_cell.length_c   1.000
_cell.angle_alpha   90.00
_cell.angle_beta   90.00
_cell.angle_gamma   90.00
#
_symmetry.space_group_name_H-M   'P 1'
#
loop_
_entity.id
_entity.type
_entity.pdbx_description
1 polymer ?
#
loop_
_entity_poly.entity_id
_entity_poly.type
_entity_poly.pdbx_seq_one_letter_code
_entity_poly.pdbx_strand_id
1 'polypeptide(L)'
;GLCFTVLDSGVPPQWIPHDDIQNWVDSIDWTRTAVLAHNAQFDIAILSWVYKAKPCFIFDSLSMARALRGVEVGNSLMKLAEAYGLPPKGNAVYSTNGMSELSWEVEQELAQYCQHDVVLCEKIFENLMMEVEGGFPLKELKLIDMTLKMFTNPVLELDEEMLHEAIEDERTKREALLEKIGIEETALASNDQFANVLLELGVTPPKKVSKTTGKETYAF
;
A
#
# COMPACT_ATOMS: atom_id res chain seq x y z
N GLY A 1 0.75 -17.10 6.51
CA GLY A 1 1.71 -17.74 5.62
C GLY A 1 2.29 -16.81 4.56
N LEU A 2 3.21 -17.30 3.78
CA LEU A 2 3.90 -16.58 2.71
C LEU A 2 4.00 -17.49 1.48
N CYS A 3 3.83 -16.92 0.29
CA CYS A 3 4.04 -17.64 -0.96
C CYS A 3 5.15 -16.98 -1.78
N PHE A 4 6.03 -17.78 -2.37
CA PHE A 4 7.11 -17.31 -3.22
C PHE A 4 7.43 -18.28 -4.34
N THR A 5 8.09 -17.78 -5.36
CA THR A 5 8.83 -18.58 -6.37
C THR A 5 10.19 -17.94 -6.64
N VAL A 6 11.07 -18.67 -7.29
CA VAL A 6 12.33 -18.12 -7.82
C VAL A 6 12.15 -17.93 -9.31
N LEU A 7 12.32 -16.71 -9.80
CA LEU A 7 12.15 -16.35 -11.20
C LEU A 7 13.01 -17.26 -12.09
N ASP A 8 12.47 -17.67 -13.22
CA ASP A 8 13.12 -18.52 -14.24
C ASP A 8 13.62 -19.89 -13.73
N SER A 9 13.27 -20.31 -12.52
CA SER A 9 13.71 -21.59 -11.96
C SER A 9 12.94 -22.80 -12.50
N GLY A 10 11.75 -22.55 -13.04
CA GLY A 10 10.80 -23.61 -13.40
C GLY A 10 10.18 -24.35 -12.19
N VAL A 11 10.49 -23.91 -10.99
CA VAL A 11 9.90 -24.46 -9.75
C VAL A 11 8.55 -23.78 -9.49
N PRO A 12 7.47 -24.52 -9.26
CA PRO A 12 6.17 -23.91 -8.95
C PRO A 12 6.23 -23.12 -7.65
N PRO A 13 5.35 -22.11 -7.46
CA PRO A 13 5.27 -21.33 -6.23
C PRO A 13 5.09 -22.23 -5.01
N GLN A 14 5.81 -21.89 -3.95
CA GLN A 14 5.82 -22.62 -2.68
C GLN A 14 5.09 -21.83 -1.61
N TRP A 15 4.33 -22.52 -0.77
CA TRP A 15 3.69 -21.96 0.43
C TRP A 15 4.54 -22.24 1.65
N ILE A 16 4.78 -21.21 2.44
CA ILE A 16 5.45 -21.29 3.74
C ILE A 16 4.40 -20.98 4.81
N PRO A 17 4.09 -21.93 5.71
CA PRO A 17 3.23 -21.69 6.85
C PRO A 17 3.76 -20.57 7.75
N HIS A 18 2.87 -19.94 8.52
CA HIS A 18 3.24 -18.79 9.37
C HIS A 18 4.45 -19.07 10.28
N ASP A 19 4.47 -20.22 10.94
CA ASP A 19 5.49 -20.57 11.92
C ASP A 19 6.87 -20.82 11.29
N ASP A 20 6.92 -21.11 10.00
CA ASP A 20 8.15 -21.38 9.27
C ASP A 20 8.74 -20.18 8.54
N ILE A 21 8.02 -19.05 8.50
CA ILE A 21 8.46 -17.87 7.73
C ILE A 21 9.82 -17.36 8.22
N GLN A 22 10.04 -17.26 9.53
CA GLN A 22 11.31 -16.76 10.06
C GLN A 22 12.48 -17.67 9.66
N ASN A 23 12.32 -18.99 9.79
CA ASN A 23 13.34 -19.96 9.40
C ASN A 23 13.67 -19.86 7.90
N TRP A 24 12.63 -19.69 7.06
CA TRP A 24 12.80 -19.48 5.63
C TRP A 24 13.55 -18.17 5.35
N VAL A 25 13.17 -17.06 5.98
CA VAL A 25 13.84 -15.76 5.84
C VAL A 25 15.32 -15.84 6.23
N ASP A 26 15.64 -16.52 7.33
CA ASP A 26 17.00 -16.67 7.85
C ASP A 26 17.88 -17.57 6.94
N SER A 27 17.26 -18.40 6.10
CA SER A 27 17.96 -19.26 5.14
C SER A 27 18.42 -18.53 3.87
N ILE A 28 17.98 -17.27 3.65
CA ILE A 28 18.21 -16.53 2.42
C ILE A 28 19.33 -15.50 2.60
N ASP A 29 20.27 -15.46 1.66
CA ASP A 29 21.26 -14.38 1.56
C ASP A 29 20.63 -13.14 0.89
N TRP A 30 20.03 -12.29 1.71
CA TRP A 30 19.38 -11.06 1.26
C TRP A 30 20.33 -10.04 0.63
N THR A 31 21.63 -10.15 0.83
CA THR A 31 22.62 -9.26 0.20
C THR A 31 22.78 -9.54 -1.30
N ARG A 32 22.28 -10.70 -1.75
CA ARG A 32 22.34 -11.16 -3.15
C ARG A 32 20.95 -11.48 -3.72
N THR A 33 19.90 -11.34 -2.90
CA THR A 33 18.54 -11.68 -3.29
C THR A 33 17.71 -10.43 -3.51
N ALA A 34 17.15 -10.30 -4.70
CA ALA A 34 16.15 -9.29 -5.03
C ALA A 34 14.73 -9.86 -4.78
N VAL A 35 13.78 -8.98 -4.52
CA VAL A 35 12.36 -9.34 -4.36
C VAL A 35 11.53 -8.65 -5.43
N LEU A 36 10.60 -9.39 -6.02
CA LEU A 36 9.53 -8.89 -6.89
C LEU A 36 8.18 -9.11 -6.21
N ALA A 37 7.38 -8.06 -6.15
CA ALA A 37 5.97 -8.16 -5.74
C ALA A 37 5.10 -7.18 -6.53
N HIS A 38 3.78 -7.32 -6.41
CA HIS A 38 2.82 -6.38 -6.97
C HIS A 38 2.23 -5.52 -5.85
N ASN A 39 2.51 -4.23 -5.84
CA ASN A 39 2.32 -3.33 -4.70
C ASN A 39 3.29 -3.68 -3.55
N ALA A 40 4.55 -3.79 -3.92
CA ALA A 40 5.63 -4.32 -3.09
C ALA A 40 5.80 -3.60 -1.74
N GLN A 41 5.31 -2.36 -1.59
CA GLN A 41 5.39 -1.62 -0.34
C GLN A 41 4.82 -2.40 0.85
N PHE A 42 3.71 -3.12 0.64
CA PHE A 42 3.07 -3.92 1.68
C PHE A 42 3.92 -5.15 2.06
N ASP A 43 4.30 -5.93 1.05
CA ASP A 43 5.05 -7.19 1.26
C ASP A 43 6.44 -6.92 1.85
N ILE A 44 7.12 -5.89 1.33
CA ILE A 44 8.46 -5.50 1.79
C ILE A 44 8.42 -4.90 3.19
N ALA A 45 7.35 -4.19 3.58
CA ALA A 45 7.19 -3.72 4.94
C ALA A 45 7.17 -4.90 5.93
N ILE A 46 6.38 -5.93 5.64
CA ILE A 46 6.31 -7.14 6.47
C ILE A 46 7.68 -7.83 6.51
N LEU A 47 8.30 -8.08 5.35
CA LEU A 47 9.62 -8.72 5.29
C LEU A 47 10.68 -7.94 6.06
N SER A 48 10.72 -6.61 5.93
CA SER A 48 11.77 -5.78 6.52
C SER A 48 11.52 -5.47 8.00
N TRP A 49 10.30 -5.14 8.38
CA TRP A 49 10.00 -4.69 9.74
C TRP A 49 9.71 -5.82 10.69
N VAL A 50 9.00 -6.85 10.23
CA VAL A 50 8.68 -8.01 11.06
C VAL A 50 9.84 -9.00 11.04
N TYR A 51 10.22 -9.46 9.84
CA TYR A 51 11.19 -10.54 9.66
C TYR A 51 12.64 -10.07 9.47
N LYS A 52 12.90 -8.75 9.44
CA LYS A 52 14.23 -8.13 9.34
C LYS A 52 15.00 -8.46 8.04
N ALA A 53 14.31 -8.93 7.01
CA ALA A 53 14.90 -9.14 5.70
C ALA A 53 15.24 -7.80 5.02
N LYS A 54 16.41 -7.73 4.37
CA LYS A 54 16.88 -6.53 3.65
C LYS A 54 17.30 -6.89 2.23
N PRO A 55 16.35 -7.05 1.30
CA PRO A 55 16.65 -7.42 -0.08
C PRO A 55 17.63 -6.45 -0.75
N CYS A 56 18.56 -6.97 -1.56
CA CYS A 56 19.51 -6.13 -2.26
C CYS A 56 18.85 -5.22 -3.30
N PHE A 57 17.72 -5.65 -3.88
CA PHE A 57 16.90 -4.87 -4.81
C PHE A 57 15.42 -5.25 -4.70
N ILE A 58 14.54 -4.28 -4.97
CA ILE A 58 13.08 -4.45 -4.90
C ILE A 58 12.46 -4.05 -6.23
N PHE A 59 11.76 -4.98 -6.87
CA PHE A 59 10.94 -4.74 -8.04
C PHE A 59 9.46 -4.61 -7.59
N ASP A 60 8.77 -3.62 -8.11
CA ASP A 60 7.32 -3.43 -7.90
C ASP A 60 6.60 -3.36 -9.23
N SER A 61 5.94 -4.42 -9.61
CA SER A 61 5.20 -4.48 -10.87
C SER A 61 4.03 -3.49 -10.95
N LEU A 62 3.45 -3.05 -9.82
CA LEU A 62 2.47 -1.96 -9.80
C LEU A 62 3.10 -0.62 -10.18
N SER A 63 4.24 -0.27 -9.60
CA SER A 63 4.95 0.97 -9.93
C SER A 63 5.46 0.97 -11.36
N MET A 64 5.95 -0.17 -11.86
CA MET A 64 6.33 -0.34 -13.26
C MET A 64 5.14 -0.11 -14.20
N ALA A 65 3.99 -0.71 -13.92
CA ALA A 65 2.78 -0.53 -14.72
C ALA A 65 2.30 0.93 -14.72
N ARG A 66 2.35 1.61 -13.58
CA ARG A 66 2.00 3.04 -13.47
C ARG A 66 2.93 3.94 -14.29
N ALA A 67 4.21 3.62 -14.33
CA ALA A 67 5.18 4.37 -15.15
C ALA A 67 4.88 4.26 -16.66
N LEU A 68 4.39 3.10 -17.13
CA LEU A 68 4.07 2.88 -18.55
C LEU A 68 2.67 3.34 -18.92
N ARG A 69 1.68 3.15 -18.06
CA ARG A 69 0.25 3.32 -18.40
C ARG A 69 -0.40 4.52 -17.72
N GLY A 70 0.29 5.14 -16.78
CA GLY A 70 -0.24 6.22 -15.94
C GLY A 70 -1.06 5.70 -14.75
N VAL A 71 -1.34 6.60 -13.82
CA VAL A 71 -2.06 6.28 -12.57
C VAL A 71 -3.59 6.29 -12.73
N GLU A 72 -4.09 6.92 -13.77
CA GLU A 72 -5.54 7.06 -14.03
C GLU A 72 -6.20 5.78 -14.55
N VAL A 73 -5.40 4.83 -15.06
CA VAL A 73 -5.88 3.52 -15.51
C VAL A 73 -5.75 2.50 -14.38
N GLY A 74 -6.60 1.47 -14.40
CA GLY A 74 -6.53 0.40 -13.40
C GLY A 74 -5.27 -0.45 -13.58
N ASN A 75 -4.37 -0.38 -12.60
CA ASN A 75 -3.10 -1.13 -12.57
C ASN A 75 -3.08 -2.23 -11.50
N SER A 76 -4.24 -2.65 -10.99
CA SER A 76 -4.29 -3.80 -10.06
C SER A 76 -3.86 -5.09 -10.75
N LEU A 77 -3.39 -6.07 -9.96
CA LEU A 77 -2.99 -7.39 -10.47
C LEU A 77 -4.06 -8.00 -11.38
N MET A 78 -5.34 -7.91 -10.98
CA MET A 78 -6.49 -8.36 -11.76
C MET A 78 -6.60 -7.64 -13.12
N LYS A 79 -6.48 -6.30 -13.12
CA LYS A 79 -6.60 -5.50 -14.35
C LYS A 79 -5.44 -5.72 -15.31
N LEU A 80 -4.25 -5.90 -14.78
CA LEU A 80 -3.07 -6.23 -15.60
C LEU A 80 -3.16 -7.66 -16.16
N ALA A 81 -3.62 -8.62 -15.36
CA ALA A 81 -3.88 -9.98 -15.85
C ALA A 81 -4.89 -9.96 -17.02
N GLU A 82 -6.01 -9.23 -16.88
CA GLU A 82 -6.99 -9.05 -17.95
C GLU A 82 -6.35 -8.40 -19.20
N ALA A 83 -5.58 -7.33 -19.02
CA ALA A 83 -4.94 -6.61 -20.12
C ALA A 83 -3.93 -7.44 -20.90
N TYR A 84 -3.24 -8.36 -20.22
CA TYR A 84 -2.27 -9.27 -20.86
C TYR A 84 -2.86 -10.63 -21.26
N GLY A 85 -4.18 -10.84 -21.10
CA GLY A 85 -4.83 -12.11 -21.45
C GLY A 85 -4.40 -13.28 -20.57
N LEU A 86 -3.98 -13.01 -19.34
CA LEU A 86 -3.60 -14.01 -18.35
C LEU A 86 -4.85 -14.57 -17.62
N PRO A 87 -4.72 -15.72 -16.94
CA PRO A 87 -5.82 -16.26 -16.13
C PRO A 87 -6.34 -15.23 -15.12
N PRO A 88 -7.66 -15.23 -14.83
CA PRO A 88 -8.24 -14.25 -13.93
C PRO A 88 -7.74 -14.46 -12.49
N LYS A 89 -7.53 -13.35 -11.77
CA LYS A 89 -7.23 -13.37 -10.34
C LYS A 89 -8.43 -13.93 -9.55
N GLY A 90 -8.15 -14.81 -8.58
CA GLY A 90 -9.14 -15.30 -7.62
C GLY A 90 -9.56 -14.24 -6.59
N ASN A 91 -10.45 -14.61 -5.68
CA ASN A 91 -11.00 -13.73 -4.63
C ASN A 91 -11.13 -14.42 -3.25
N ALA A 92 -10.41 -15.52 -3.02
CA ALA A 92 -10.45 -16.29 -1.76
C ALA A 92 -10.06 -15.47 -0.51
N VAL A 93 -9.28 -14.41 -0.66
CA VAL A 93 -8.90 -13.50 0.45
C VAL A 93 -10.10 -12.91 1.21
N TYR A 94 -11.23 -12.73 0.55
CA TYR A 94 -12.42 -12.16 1.20
C TYR A 94 -13.04 -13.09 2.26
N SER A 95 -12.84 -14.40 2.14
CA SER A 95 -13.37 -15.38 3.10
C SER A 95 -12.57 -15.44 4.41
N THR A 96 -11.33 -14.91 4.43
CA THR A 96 -10.44 -14.95 5.60
C THR A 96 -10.40 -13.63 6.38
N ASN A 97 -11.13 -12.61 5.92
CA ASN A 97 -11.09 -11.28 6.53
C ASN A 97 -11.63 -11.31 7.97
N GLY A 98 -10.81 -10.83 8.91
CA GLY A 98 -11.13 -10.79 10.34
C GLY A 98 -10.91 -12.11 11.09
N MET A 99 -10.39 -13.14 10.44
CA MET A 99 -10.01 -14.41 11.10
C MET A 99 -8.62 -14.29 11.71
N SER A 100 -8.47 -14.67 12.97
CA SER A 100 -7.17 -14.80 13.65
C SER A 100 -6.58 -16.20 13.55
N GLU A 101 -7.43 -17.20 13.36
CA GLU A 101 -7.07 -18.60 13.18
C GLU A 101 -7.78 -19.14 11.94
N LEU A 102 -7.07 -19.95 11.15
CA LEU A 102 -7.60 -20.57 9.94
C LEU A 102 -7.71 -22.07 10.16
N SER A 103 -8.81 -22.70 9.67
CA SER A 103 -8.81 -24.16 9.55
C SER A 103 -7.84 -24.60 8.47
N TRP A 104 -7.43 -25.85 8.50
CA TRP A 104 -6.51 -26.41 7.50
C TRP A 104 -7.03 -26.24 6.07
N GLU A 105 -8.33 -26.46 5.85
CA GLU A 105 -8.97 -26.33 4.55
C GLU A 105 -8.89 -24.88 4.02
N VAL A 106 -9.20 -23.92 4.88
CA VAL A 106 -9.15 -22.48 4.54
C VAL A 106 -7.71 -22.05 4.26
N GLU A 107 -6.74 -22.57 5.02
CA GLU A 107 -5.32 -22.31 4.77
C GLU A 107 -4.88 -22.87 3.41
N GLN A 108 -5.32 -24.07 3.01
CA GLN A 108 -5.02 -24.63 1.70
C GLN A 108 -5.63 -23.82 0.56
N GLU A 109 -6.86 -23.36 0.69
CA GLU A 109 -7.48 -22.46 -0.30
C GLU A 109 -6.71 -21.14 -0.43
N LEU A 110 -6.30 -20.56 0.70
CA LEU A 110 -5.49 -19.35 0.74
C LEU A 110 -4.13 -19.57 0.10
N ALA A 111 -3.47 -20.70 0.37
CA ALA A 111 -2.20 -21.06 -0.23
C ALA A 111 -2.30 -21.16 -1.76
N GLN A 112 -3.32 -21.83 -2.29
CA GLN A 112 -3.56 -21.94 -3.72
C GLN A 112 -3.82 -20.56 -4.36
N TYR A 113 -4.60 -19.73 -3.69
CA TYR A 113 -4.85 -18.36 -4.13
C TYR A 113 -3.56 -17.54 -4.19
N CYS A 114 -2.73 -17.59 -3.13
CA CYS A 114 -1.46 -16.87 -3.10
C CYS A 114 -0.47 -17.41 -4.16
N GLN A 115 -0.41 -18.72 -4.38
CA GLN A 115 0.40 -19.32 -5.43
C GLN A 115 0.00 -18.81 -6.82
N HIS A 116 -1.30 -18.70 -7.07
CA HIS A 116 -1.80 -18.13 -8.32
C HIS A 116 -1.41 -16.64 -8.48
N ASP A 117 -1.54 -15.83 -7.42
CA ASP A 117 -1.13 -14.42 -7.45
C ASP A 117 0.37 -14.26 -7.71
N VAL A 118 1.22 -15.14 -7.18
CA VAL A 118 2.66 -15.16 -7.45
C VAL A 118 2.94 -15.43 -8.94
N VAL A 119 2.26 -16.42 -9.54
CA VAL A 119 2.39 -16.70 -10.98
C VAL A 119 1.94 -15.50 -11.81
N LEU A 120 0.83 -14.88 -11.46
CA LEU A 120 0.35 -13.68 -12.16
C LEU A 120 1.35 -12.52 -12.05
N CYS A 121 1.92 -12.30 -10.86
CA CYS A 121 2.93 -11.26 -10.64
C CYS A 121 4.16 -11.47 -11.52
N GLU A 122 4.68 -12.71 -11.59
CA GLU A 122 5.79 -13.08 -12.46
C GLU A 122 5.48 -12.80 -13.93
N LYS A 123 4.35 -13.29 -14.44
CA LYS A 123 3.95 -13.09 -15.84
C LYS A 123 3.70 -11.61 -16.20
N ILE A 124 3.14 -10.85 -15.28
CA ILE A 124 2.95 -9.40 -15.47
C ILE A 124 4.30 -8.70 -15.51
N PHE A 125 5.24 -9.05 -14.63
CA PHE A 125 6.60 -8.51 -14.65
C PHE A 125 7.31 -8.79 -15.99
N GLU A 126 7.27 -10.04 -16.47
CA GLU A 126 7.83 -10.41 -17.78
C GLU A 126 7.26 -9.55 -18.91
N ASN A 127 5.93 -9.38 -18.95
CA ASN A 127 5.26 -8.55 -19.95
C ASN A 127 5.69 -7.07 -19.85
N LEU A 128 5.72 -6.51 -18.64
CA LEU A 128 6.16 -5.12 -18.43
C LEU A 128 7.61 -4.89 -18.86
N MET A 129 8.49 -5.87 -18.62
CA MET A 129 9.89 -5.82 -19.08
C MET A 129 10.01 -5.83 -20.61
N MET A 130 9.10 -6.51 -21.32
CA MET A 130 9.09 -6.62 -22.78
C MET A 130 8.30 -5.50 -23.48
N GLU A 131 7.42 -4.79 -22.76
CA GLU A 131 6.54 -3.75 -23.34
C GLU A 131 7.32 -2.53 -23.85
N VAL A 132 8.56 -2.35 -23.40
CA VAL A 132 9.44 -1.27 -23.82
C VAL A 132 10.55 -1.82 -24.71
N GLU A 133 10.74 -1.25 -25.89
CA GLU A 133 11.86 -1.60 -26.76
C GLU A 133 13.20 -1.37 -26.06
N GLY A 134 14.03 -2.38 -25.99
CA GLY A 134 15.28 -2.36 -25.22
C GLY A 134 15.15 -2.69 -23.72
N GLY A 135 13.93 -3.08 -23.27
CA GLY A 135 13.62 -3.45 -21.89
C GLY A 135 13.21 -2.24 -21.03
N PHE A 136 12.69 -2.54 -19.84
CA PHE A 136 12.26 -1.51 -18.90
C PHE A 136 13.46 -0.66 -18.43
N PRO A 137 13.34 0.70 -18.39
CA PRO A 137 14.49 1.56 -18.11
C PRO A 137 15.09 1.32 -16.72
N LEU A 138 16.39 1.03 -16.67
CA LEU A 138 17.09 0.76 -15.41
C LEU A 138 17.02 1.93 -14.41
N LYS A 139 16.95 3.17 -14.92
CA LYS A 139 16.82 4.36 -14.04
C LYS A 139 15.50 4.35 -13.30
N GLU A 140 14.40 3.95 -13.97
CA GLU A 140 13.08 3.82 -13.36
C GLU A 140 13.05 2.68 -12.34
N LEU A 141 13.64 1.52 -12.65
CA LEU A 141 13.77 0.43 -11.69
C LEU A 141 14.52 0.86 -10.43
N LYS A 142 15.63 1.61 -10.57
CA LYS A 142 16.39 2.14 -9.44
C LYS A 142 15.59 3.17 -8.64
N LEU A 143 14.77 3.99 -9.29
CA LEU A 143 13.89 4.96 -8.62
C LEU A 143 12.81 4.24 -7.80
N ILE A 144 12.20 3.21 -8.34
CA ILE A 144 11.23 2.36 -7.63
C ILE A 144 11.88 1.71 -6.40
N ASP A 145 13.03 1.05 -6.56
CA ASP A 145 13.79 0.43 -5.47
C ASP A 145 14.14 1.44 -4.38
N MET A 146 14.67 2.61 -4.76
CA MET A 146 15.03 3.67 -3.82
C MET A 146 13.81 4.17 -3.05
N THR A 147 12.67 4.39 -3.72
CA THR A 147 11.43 4.86 -3.09
C THR A 147 10.93 3.85 -2.04
N LEU A 148 10.95 2.56 -2.37
CA LEU A 148 10.58 1.51 -1.43
C LEU A 148 11.57 1.39 -0.27
N LYS A 149 12.86 1.56 -0.52
CA LYS A 149 13.89 1.55 0.52
C LYS A 149 13.82 2.74 1.47
N MET A 150 13.34 3.90 1.03
CA MET A 150 13.05 5.02 1.94
C MET A 150 12.05 4.63 3.03
N PHE A 151 11.09 3.76 2.68
CA PHE A 151 10.08 3.27 3.60
C PHE A 151 10.58 2.10 4.47
N THR A 152 11.31 1.15 3.88
CA THR A 152 11.73 -0.09 4.56
C THR A 152 13.05 0.02 5.31
N ASN A 153 13.87 1.02 4.98
CA ASN A 153 15.15 1.29 5.61
C ASN A 153 15.27 2.80 5.92
N PRO A 154 14.44 3.32 6.85
CA PRO A 154 14.45 4.73 7.20
C PRO A 154 15.83 5.10 7.78
N VAL A 155 16.34 6.26 7.33
CA VAL A 155 17.63 6.81 7.76
C VAL A 155 17.48 8.12 8.53
N LEU A 156 16.23 8.62 8.65
CA LEU A 156 15.92 9.78 9.47
C LEU A 156 15.49 9.33 10.85
N GLU A 157 16.05 9.95 11.86
CA GLU A 157 15.63 9.78 13.24
C GLU A 157 14.65 10.91 13.59
N LEU A 158 13.62 10.55 14.37
CA LEU A 158 12.66 11.51 14.88
C LEU A 158 13.25 12.15 16.15
N ASP A 159 13.27 13.47 16.19
CA ASP A 159 13.49 14.22 17.44
C ASP A 159 12.17 14.25 18.21
N GLU A 160 12.00 13.26 19.12
CA GLU A 160 10.77 13.09 19.87
C GLU A 160 10.51 14.26 20.82
N GLU A 161 11.54 14.88 21.38
CA GLU A 161 11.41 16.00 22.31
C GLU A 161 10.88 17.22 21.56
N MET A 162 11.51 17.57 20.43
CA MET A 162 11.04 18.68 19.58
C MET A 162 9.62 18.43 19.05
N LEU A 163 9.28 17.19 18.71
CA LEU A 163 7.93 16.85 18.25
C LEU A 163 6.90 17.05 19.35
N HIS A 164 7.18 16.61 20.59
CA HIS A 164 6.28 16.81 21.72
C HIS A 164 6.09 18.31 22.04
N GLU A 165 7.16 19.08 22.04
CA GLU A 165 7.07 20.55 22.19
C GLU A 165 6.19 21.18 21.11
N ALA A 166 6.40 20.81 19.85
CA ALA A 166 5.59 21.33 18.74
C ALA A 166 4.10 20.93 18.85
N ILE A 167 3.80 19.72 19.32
CA ILE A 167 2.42 19.27 19.56
C ILE A 167 1.75 20.12 20.67
N GLU A 168 2.43 20.35 21.78
CA GLU A 168 1.87 21.14 22.88
C GLU A 168 1.71 22.61 22.49
N ASP A 169 2.64 23.16 21.74
CA ASP A 169 2.53 24.52 21.19
C ASP A 169 1.31 24.66 20.26
N GLU A 170 1.12 23.72 19.33
CA GLU A 170 -0.03 23.74 18.41
C GLU A 170 -1.35 23.49 19.15
N ARG A 171 -1.36 22.64 20.18
CA ARG A 171 -2.53 22.43 21.04
C ARG A 171 -2.91 23.73 21.75
N THR A 172 -1.95 24.41 22.39
CA THR A 172 -2.16 25.66 23.09
C THR A 172 -2.67 26.74 22.16
N LYS A 173 -2.08 26.89 20.99
CA LYS A 173 -2.54 27.86 19.96
C LYS A 173 -3.97 27.56 19.51
N ARG A 174 -4.28 26.26 19.28
CA ARG A 174 -5.62 25.84 18.88
C ARG A 174 -6.66 26.17 19.96
N GLU A 175 -6.38 25.84 21.22
CA GLU A 175 -7.27 26.12 22.34
C GLU A 175 -7.50 27.60 22.50
N ALA A 176 -6.47 28.43 22.44
CA ALA A 176 -6.59 29.87 22.49
C ALA A 176 -7.42 30.45 21.33
N LEU A 177 -7.32 29.87 20.13
CA LEU A 177 -8.14 30.28 18.99
C LEU A 177 -9.61 29.91 19.19
N LEU A 178 -9.88 28.66 19.65
CA LEU A 178 -11.25 28.21 19.94
C LEU A 178 -11.91 29.06 21.02
N GLU A 179 -11.20 29.38 22.13
CA GLU A 179 -11.66 30.27 23.19
C GLU A 179 -11.96 31.69 22.65
N LYS A 180 -11.05 32.21 21.84
CA LYS A 180 -11.22 33.55 21.23
C LYS A 180 -12.45 33.64 20.33
N ILE A 181 -12.79 32.58 19.63
CA ILE A 181 -13.93 32.52 18.71
C ILE A 181 -15.20 32.11 19.46
N GLY A 182 -15.08 31.49 20.63
CA GLY A 182 -16.21 31.01 21.44
C GLY A 182 -16.90 29.76 20.82
N ILE A 183 -16.14 28.91 20.13
CA ILE A 183 -16.65 27.73 19.43
C ILE A 183 -16.03 26.47 20.04
N GLU A 184 -16.86 25.44 20.21
CA GLU A 184 -16.36 24.10 20.59
C GLU A 184 -15.75 23.37 19.40
N GLU A 185 -14.70 22.60 19.67
CA GLU A 185 -13.99 21.79 18.64
C GLU A 185 -14.93 20.85 17.88
N THR A 186 -15.92 20.29 18.56
CA THR A 186 -16.92 19.40 17.97
C THR A 186 -17.71 20.04 16.84
N ALA A 187 -17.94 21.36 16.93
CA ALA A 187 -18.62 22.10 15.86
C ALA A 187 -17.79 22.20 14.58
N LEU A 188 -16.46 22.18 14.69
CA LEU A 188 -15.55 22.20 13.53
C LEU A 188 -15.46 20.82 12.83
N ALA A 189 -15.74 19.73 13.54
CA ALA A 189 -15.72 18.38 13.00
C ALA A 189 -16.99 18.02 12.18
N SER A 190 -18.05 18.85 12.27
CA SER A 190 -19.31 18.64 11.55
C SER A 190 -19.51 19.73 10.50
N ASN A 191 -19.61 19.39 9.23
CA ASN A 191 -19.86 20.35 8.15
C ASN A 191 -21.13 21.19 8.40
N ASP A 192 -22.19 20.58 8.94
CA ASP A 192 -23.45 21.30 9.20
C ASP A 192 -23.32 22.25 10.38
N GLN A 193 -22.65 21.83 11.48
CA GLN A 193 -22.41 22.69 12.63
C GLN A 193 -21.44 23.84 12.28
N PHE A 194 -20.38 23.54 11.53
CA PHE A 194 -19.45 24.55 11.06
C PHE A 194 -20.13 25.56 10.12
N ALA A 195 -21.03 25.10 9.25
CA ALA A 195 -21.83 26.00 8.41
C ALA A 195 -22.71 26.96 9.24
N ASN A 196 -23.32 26.46 10.32
CA ASN A 196 -24.13 27.31 11.23
C ASN A 196 -23.25 28.34 11.91
N VAL A 197 -22.07 27.99 12.38
CA VAL A 197 -21.10 28.92 12.94
C VAL A 197 -20.74 30.04 11.94
N LEU A 198 -20.48 29.69 10.69
CA LEU A 198 -20.19 30.67 9.65
C LEU A 198 -21.38 31.61 9.38
N LEU A 199 -22.61 31.07 9.37
CA LEU A 199 -23.82 31.87 9.20
C LEU A 199 -24.01 32.85 10.37
N GLU A 200 -23.77 32.44 11.61
CA GLU A 200 -23.80 33.32 12.80
C GLU A 200 -22.77 34.43 12.73
N LEU A 201 -21.61 34.16 12.13
CA LEU A 201 -20.56 35.16 11.86
C LEU A 201 -20.84 36.04 10.62
N GLY A 202 -21.99 35.85 9.95
CA GLY A 202 -22.37 36.62 8.75
C GLY A 202 -21.69 36.14 7.47
N VAL A 203 -21.05 34.97 7.49
CA VAL A 203 -20.38 34.34 6.32
C VAL A 203 -21.27 33.31 5.71
N THR A 204 -21.60 33.44 4.42
CA THR A 204 -22.37 32.42 3.68
C THR A 204 -21.48 31.26 3.32
N PRO A 205 -21.71 30.03 3.85
CA PRO A 205 -20.88 28.90 3.55
C PRO A 205 -21.05 28.42 2.09
N PRO A 206 -19.94 28.08 1.39
CA PRO A 206 -20.01 27.60 0.01
C PRO A 206 -20.66 26.21 -0.04
N LYS A 207 -21.40 25.93 -1.11
CA LYS A 207 -22.05 24.65 -1.37
C LYS A 207 -21.50 23.98 -2.63
N LYS A 208 -21.56 22.65 -2.64
CA LYS A 208 -21.22 21.79 -3.78
C LYS A 208 -22.25 20.68 -3.93
N VAL A 209 -22.35 20.11 -5.11
CA VAL A 209 -23.15 18.90 -5.34
C VAL A 209 -22.26 17.68 -5.09
N SER A 210 -22.68 16.80 -4.20
CA SER A 210 -21.98 15.54 -3.92
C SER A 210 -21.99 14.65 -5.17
N LYS A 211 -20.83 14.24 -5.64
CA LYS A 211 -20.69 13.32 -6.77
C LYS A 211 -21.28 11.94 -6.48
N THR A 212 -21.36 11.55 -5.21
CA THR A 212 -21.84 10.24 -4.77
C THR A 212 -23.35 10.20 -4.59
N THR A 213 -23.94 11.25 -4.01
CA THR A 213 -25.36 11.26 -3.64
C THR A 213 -26.21 12.17 -4.53
N GLY A 214 -25.61 13.02 -5.34
CA GLY A 214 -26.30 14.05 -6.12
C GLY A 214 -26.95 15.16 -5.31
N LYS A 215 -26.79 15.17 -4.00
CA LYS A 215 -27.39 16.16 -3.10
C LYS A 215 -26.46 17.36 -2.89
N GLU A 216 -27.04 18.52 -2.65
CA GLU A 216 -26.33 19.69 -2.23
C GLU A 216 -25.74 19.47 -0.82
N THR A 217 -24.47 19.81 -0.62
CA THR A 217 -23.73 19.72 0.65
C THR A 217 -22.79 20.90 0.75
N TYR A 218 -22.31 21.21 1.95
CA TYR A 218 -21.30 22.25 2.14
C TYR A 218 -19.96 21.84 1.53
N ALA A 219 -19.17 22.82 1.10
CA ALA A 219 -17.94 22.63 0.32
C ALA A 219 -16.67 22.82 1.17
N PHE A 220 -16.69 22.30 2.41
CA PHE A 220 -15.48 22.26 3.21
C PHE A 220 -14.78 20.93 3.06
#